data_d054e7ea6f5d2a18a68f4ae3da729319
#
_entry.id   d054e7ea6f5d2a18a68f4ae3da729319
#
_cell.length_a   1.000
_cell.length_b   1.000
_cell.length_c   1.000
_cell.angle_alpha   90.00
_cell.angle_beta   90.00
_cell.angle_gamma   90.00
#
_symmetry.space_group_name_H-M   'P 1'
#
loop_
_entity.id
_entity.type
_entity.pdbx_description
1 polymer ?
#
loop_
_entity_poly.entity_id
_entity_poly.type
_entity_poly.pdbx_seq_one_letter_code
_entity_poly.pdbx_strand_id
1 'polypeptide(L)'
;MLRMASLALLALSLLLLAVDAPAATWREVWFLGEILLITLATRSISAGSALSSLGLGLGVVTLLMVGAGHALAAAGIDASRGVGNWGVIPILEESIKVLPVFVLVVLGRRRPTWASNPSDLLVLGCFAGAGFALAENALLVQNSAGVARDMARQYGPHLGPVYLVPGAWGSAGYVGHAAATGLVCGAFGLGLALRSRLGASWWLVSAGGFGWVVAEHILTNFYVGSGSRAALMLGNGRLTPWLFVAVAISIVALDSMRLRATLTRSATLRRRVGLARAALVRTTPPVPRSRLAAAQTLLAQLRIANATAWFIRLNPRLAERTTS
;
A
#
# COMPACT_ATOMS: atom_id res chain seq x y z
N MET A 1 5.75 12.84 22.24
CA MET A 1 5.73 14.15 21.58
C MET A 1 6.01 14.05 20.08
N LEU A 2 7.11 13.48 19.60
CA LEU A 2 7.42 13.40 18.16
C LEU A 2 6.29 12.75 17.31
N ARG A 3 5.68 11.66 17.80
CA ARG A 3 4.58 10.95 17.11
C ARG A 3 3.32 11.81 16.98
N MET A 4 3.00 12.61 17.97
CA MET A 4 1.86 13.53 17.93
C MET A 4 2.10 14.70 16.98
N ALA A 5 3.33 15.26 16.99
CA ALA A 5 3.71 16.31 16.06
C ALA A 5 3.68 15.82 14.59
N SER A 6 4.18 14.60 14.33
CA SER A 6 4.11 14.00 12.99
C SER A 6 2.68 13.76 12.52
N LEU A 7 1.80 13.30 13.40
CA LEU A 7 0.38 13.10 13.08
C LEU A 7 -0.35 14.44 12.87
N ALA A 8 -0.01 15.48 13.64
CA ALA A 8 -0.58 16.81 13.48
C ALA A 8 -0.14 17.45 12.15
N LEU A 9 1.14 17.34 11.81
CA LEU A 9 1.66 17.77 10.50
C LEU A 9 0.99 17.03 9.35
N LEU A 10 0.83 15.71 9.46
CA LEU A 10 0.12 14.92 8.46
C LEU A 10 -1.33 15.37 8.32
N ALA A 11 -2.02 15.56 9.44
CA ALA A 11 -3.41 16.02 9.42
C ALA A 11 -3.56 17.41 8.79
N LEU A 12 -2.65 18.35 9.12
CA LEU A 12 -2.62 19.67 8.51
C LEU A 12 -2.35 19.59 7.02
N SER A 13 -1.35 18.81 6.60
CA SER A 13 -1.04 18.60 5.18
C SER A 13 -2.22 18.01 4.42
N LEU A 14 -2.89 16.99 4.97
CA LEU A 14 -4.09 16.39 4.38
C LEU A 14 -5.25 17.37 4.30
N LEU A 15 -5.42 18.25 5.29
CA LEU A 15 -6.44 19.28 5.28
C LEU A 15 -6.19 20.31 4.17
N LEU A 16 -4.95 20.79 4.03
CA LEU A 16 -4.57 21.71 2.97
C LEU A 16 -4.79 21.08 1.59
N LEU A 17 -4.35 19.83 1.40
CA LEU A 17 -4.55 19.09 0.16
C LEU A 17 -6.04 18.83 -0.14
N ALA A 18 -6.87 18.60 0.89
CA ALA A 18 -8.31 18.45 0.72
C ALA A 18 -8.99 19.75 0.26
N VAL A 19 -8.44 20.91 0.58
CA VAL A 19 -8.92 22.21 0.10
C VAL A 19 -8.48 22.45 -1.34
N ASP A 20 -7.19 22.18 -1.66
CA ASP A 20 -6.60 22.49 -2.96
C ASP A 20 -6.95 21.45 -4.05
N ALA A 21 -7.02 20.16 -3.68
CA ALA A 21 -7.30 19.05 -4.57
C ALA A 21 -8.31 18.04 -3.96
N PRO A 22 -9.56 18.47 -3.69
CA PRO A 22 -10.52 17.66 -2.92
C PRO A 22 -10.85 16.32 -3.57
N ALA A 23 -11.01 16.27 -4.88
CA ALA A 23 -11.36 15.04 -5.61
C ALA A 23 -10.24 13.99 -5.53
N ALA A 24 -8.99 14.42 -5.74
CA ALA A 24 -7.82 13.53 -5.66
C ALA A 24 -7.62 13.02 -4.23
N THR A 25 -7.73 13.91 -3.24
CA THR A 25 -7.60 13.55 -1.82
C THR A 25 -8.68 12.56 -1.40
N TRP A 26 -9.93 12.78 -1.79
CA TRP A 26 -11.04 11.88 -1.47
C TRP A 26 -10.84 10.51 -2.09
N ARG A 27 -10.38 10.43 -3.31
CA ARG A 27 -10.08 9.16 -4.00
C ARG A 27 -9.04 8.34 -3.24
N GLU A 28 -7.92 8.96 -2.85
CA GLU A 28 -6.88 8.27 -2.10
C GLU A 28 -7.39 7.80 -0.72
N VAL A 29 -8.13 8.64 0.00
CA VAL A 29 -8.72 8.28 1.31
C VAL A 29 -9.67 7.11 1.16
N TRP A 30 -10.53 7.13 0.15
CA TRP A 30 -11.49 6.05 -0.10
C TRP A 30 -10.79 4.73 -0.43
N PHE A 31 -9.84 4.75 -1.36
CA PHE A 31 -9.04 3.59 -1.72
C PHE A 31 -8.30 2.99 -0.51
N LEU A 32 -7.67 3.84 0.30
CA LEU A 32 -7.00 3.38 1.52
C LEU A 32 -7.98 2.79 2.54
N GLY A 33 -9.18 3.32 2.64
CA GLY A 33 -10.26 2.77 3.45
C GLY A 33 -10.64 1.36 3.00
N GLU A 34 -10.80 1.13 1.71
CA GLU A 34 -11.08 -0.19 1.13
C GLU A 34 -9.95 -1.19 1.41
N ILE A 35 -8.69 -0.78 1.23
CA ILE A 35 -7.51 -1.63 1.53
C ILE A 35 -7.47 -2.00 3.01
N LEU A 36 -7.73 -1.05 3.90
CA LEU A 36 -7.82 -1.34 5.34
C LEU A 36 -8.97 -2.30 5.68
N LEU A 37 -10.08 -2.21 4.97
CA LEU A 37 -11.25 -3.06 5.18
C LEU A 37 -10.99 -4.50 4.72
N ILE A 38 -10.50 -4.69 3.49
CA ILE A 38 -10.24 -6.04 2.95
C ILE A 38 -9.12 -6.77 3.71
N THR A 39 -8.15 -6.03 4.25
CA THR A 39 -7.04 -6.61 5.03
C THR A 39 -7.32 -6.62 6.54
N LEU A 40 -8.51 -6.25 6.99
CA LEU A 40 -8.84 -6.05 8.40
C LEU A 40 -8.51 -7.26 9.28
N ALA A 41 -8.84 -8.46 8.80
CA ALA A 41 -8.64 -9.72 9.52
C ALA A 41 -7.21 -10.28 9.37
N THR A 42 -6.48 -9.91 8.31
CA THR A 42 -5.20 -10.53 7.94
C THR A 42 -3.99 -9.67 8.27
N ARG A 43 -4.13 -8.35 8.29
CA ARG A 43 -3.02 -7.45 8.64
C ARG A 43 -2.66 -7.55 10.13
N SER A 44 -1.36 -7.46 10.43
CA SER A 44 -0.84 -7.40 11.79
C SER A 44 -0.47 -5.97 12.23
N ILE A 45 -0.26 -5.04 11.28
CA ILE A 45 0.06 -3.65 11.58
C ILE A 45 -1.13 -2.85 12.08
N SER A 46 -0.84 -1.82 12.87
CA SER A 46 -1.82 -0.85 13.34
C SER A 46 -2.17 0.18 12.26
N ALA A 47 -3.33 0.84 12.39
CA ALA A 47 -3.65 1.99 11.54
C ALA A 47 -2.60 3.11 11.66
N GLY A 48 -2.03 3.31 12.85
CA GLY A 48 -0.94 4.26 13.06
C GLY A 48 0.32 3.94 12.27
N SER A 49 0.65 2.65 12.06
CA SER A 49 1.77 2.25 11.20
C SER A 49 1.47 2.53 9.73
N ALA A 50 0.24 2.28 9.28
CA ALA A 50 -0.20 2.61 7.94
C ALA A 50 -0.15 4.14 7.69
N LEU A 51 -0.67 4.94 8.63
CA LEU A 51 -0.58 6.40 8.56
C LEU A 51 0.88 6.92 8.60
N SER A 52 1.78 6.23 9.33
CA SER A 52 3.21 6.57 9.27
C SER A 52 3.79 6.32 7.87
N SER A 53 3.37 5.26 7.19
CA SER A 53 3.77 5.00 5.80
C SER A 53 3.25 6.07 4.84
N LEU A 54 2.01 6.55 5.04
CA LEU A 54 1.47 7.69 4.30
C LEU A 54 2.33 8.95 4.49
N GLY A 55 2.67 9.26 5.75
CA GLY A 55 3.53 10.41 6.06
C GLY A 55 4.94 10.30 5.45
N LEU A 56 5.51 9.09 5.41
CA LEU A 56 6.79 8.86 4.73
C LEU A 56 6.69 9.05 3.21
N GLY A 57 5.60 8.60 2.60
CA GLY A 57 5.30 8.83 1.19
C GLY A 57 5.19 10.32 0.88
N LEU A 58 4.35 11.03 1.64
CA LEU A 58 4.10 12.46 1.46
C LEU A 58 5.36 13.32 1.70
N GLY A 59 6.20 12.97 2.66
CA GLY A 59 7.38 13.75 3.02
C GLY A 59 8.67 13.20 2.42
N VAL A 60 9.13 12.06 2.91
CA VAL A 60 10.47 11.52 2.58
C VAL A 60 10.58 11.14 1.11
N VAL A 61 9.58 10.44 0.56
CA VAL A 61 9.60 10.03 -0.86
C VAL A 61 9.60 11.26 -1.76
N THR A 62 8.74 12.24 -1.47
CA THR A 62 8.66 13.48 -2.25
C THR A 62 9.99 14.25 -2.21
N LEU A 63 10.60 14.40 -1.04
CA LEU A 63 11.91 15.07 -0.91
C LEU A 63 13.01 14.33 -1.68
N LEU A 64 13.04 13.00 -1.62
CA LEU A 64 13.99 12.20 -2.38
C LEU A 64 13.76 12.34 -3.90
N MET A 65 12.51 12.44 -4.36
CA MET A 65 12.20 12.67 -5.77
C MET A 65 12.63 14.07 -6.23
N VAL A 66 12.40 15.10 -5.43
CA VAL A 66 12.90 16.45 -5.72
C VAL A 66 14.43 16.45 -5.81
N GLY A 67 15.11 15.81 -4.86
CA GLY A 67 16.57 15.64 -4.88
C GLY A 67 17.07 14.88 -6.10
N ALA A 68 16.37 13.80 -6.49
CA ALA A 68 16.68 13.03 -7.70
C ALA A 68 16.51 13.89 -8.98
N GLY A 69 15.46 14.71 -9.05
CA GLY A 69 15.26 15.67 -10.15
C GLY A 69 16.42 16.65 -10.28
N HIS A 70 16.88 17.24 -9.16
CA HIS A 70 18.06 18.12 -9.17
C HIS A 70 19.34 17.39 -9.57
N ALA A 71 19.55 16.16 -9.11
CA ALA A 71 20.71 15.36 -9.49
C ALA A 71 20.72 15.02 -10.99
N LEU A 72 19.56 14.69 -11.57
CA LEU A 72 19.41 14.48 -13.01
C LEU A 72 19.69 15.75 -13.80
N ALA A 73 19.17 16.88 -13.37
CA ALA A 73 19.44 18.18 -14.01
C ALA A 73 20.94 18.52 -13.97
N ALA A 74 21.62 18.29 -12.85
CA ALA A 74 23.06 18.46 -12.73
C ALA A 74 23.86 17.52 -13.64
N ALA A 75 23.31 16.32 -13.94
CA ALA A 75 23.87 15.37 -14.90
C ALA A 75 23.51 15.68 -16.36
N GLY A 76 22.82 16.78 -16.65
CA GLY A 76 22.39 17.16 -17.99
C GLY A 76 21.17 16.38 -18.50
N ILE A 77 20.45 15.69 -17.64
CA ILE A 77 19.24 14.92 -17.99
C ILE A 77 18.02 15.74 -17.66
N ASP A 78 17.24 16.12 -18.69
CA ASP A 78 15.98 16.84 -18.50
C ASP A 78 14.88 15.87 -18.02
N ALA A 79 14.55 15.97 -16.74
CA ALA A 79 13.50 15.17 -16.12
C ALA A 79 12.08 15.49 -16.62
N SER A 80 11.88 16.62 -17.30
CA SER A 80 10.59 17.05 -17.82
C SER A 80 10.33 16.62 -19.26
N ARG A 81 11.34 16.15 -19.97
CA ARG A 81 11.27 15.85 -21.42
C ARG A 81 12.04 14.60 -21.82
N GLY A 82 11.64 14.04 -22.96
CA GLY A 82 12.38 12.96 -23.61
C GLY A 82 12.59 11.75 -22.71
N VAL A 83 13.72 11.09 -22.87
CA VAL A 83 14.10 9.86 -22.10
C VAL A 83 14.15 10.10 -20.60
N GLY A 84 14.47 11.33 -20.16
CA GLY A 84 14.46 11.68 -18.74
C GLY A 84 13.05 11.48 -18.15
N ASN A 85 12.03 12.05 -18.79
CA ASN A 85 10.65 12.01 -18.32
C ASN A 85 10.03 10.61 -18.41
N TRP A 86 10.03 10.00 -19.59
CA TRP A 86 9.33 8.72 -19.76
C TRP A 86 10.17 7.49 -19.45
N GLY A 87 11.49 7.58 -19.37
CA GLY A 87 12.37 6.45 -19.09
C GLY A 87 12.95 6.46 -17.67
N VAL A 88 13.72 7.52 -17.34
CA VAL A 88 14.49 7.58 -16.10
C VAL A 88 13.59 7.86 -14.88
N ILE A 89 12.70 8.85 -14.99
CA ILE A 89 11.83 9.25 -13.87
C ILE A 89 10.95 8.11 -13.37
N PRO A 90 10.22 7.34 -14.19
CA PRO A 90 9.41 6.24 -13.72
C PRO A 90 10.20 5.18 -12.93
N ILE A 91 11.40 4.83 -13.39
CA ILE A 91 12.26 3.85 -12.70
C ILE A 91 12.67 4.37 -11.32
N LEU A 92 13.14 5.62 -11.24
CA LEU A 92 13.55 6.24 -9.97
C LEU A 92 12.37 6.39 -9.03
N GLU A 93 11.25 6.86 -9.54
CA GLU A 93 10.05 7.10 -8.76
C GLU A 93 9.50 5.82 -8.14
N GLU A 94 9.31 4.76 -8.94
CA GLU A 94 8.85 3.48 -8.42
C GLU A 94 9.85 2.86 -7.43
N SER A 95 11.15 3.05 -7.65
CA SER A 95 12.19 2.60 -6.72
C SER A 95 12.17 3.36 -5.40
N ILE A 96 12.04 4.69 -5.45
CA ILE A 96 12.05 5.55 -4.25
C ILE A 96 10.77 5.35 -3.43
N LYS A 97 9.61 5.17 -4.08
CA LYS A 97 8.32 4.94 -3.40
C LYS A 97 8.29 3.68 -2.53
N VAL A 98 8.97 2.61 -2.96
CA VAL A 98 9.04 1.36 -2.18
C VAL A 98 10.10 1.37 -1.08
N LEU A 99 11.07 2.27 -1.15
CA LEU A 99 12.19 2.33 -0.21
C LEU A 99 11.76 2.43 1.26
N PRO A 100 10.81 3.31 1.66
CA PRO A 100 10.35 3.38 3.05
C PRO A 100 9.81 2.05 3.56
N VAL A 101 9.09 1.31 2.73
CA VAL A 101 8.50 0.01 3.11
C VAL A 101 9.62 -1.01 3.34
N PHE A 102 10.62 -1.07 2.46
CA PHE A 102 11.79 -1.95 2.64
C PHE A 102 12.59 -1.59 3.89
N VAL A 103 12.83 -0.31 4.14
CA VAL A 103 13.50 0.15 5.37
C VAL A 103 12.72 -0.28 6.61
N LEU A 104 11.40 -0.08 6.63
CA LEU A 104 10.54 -0.50 7.73
C LEU A 104 10.60 -2.02 7.94
N VAL A 105 10.60 -2.82 6.86
CA VAL A 105 10.72 -4.28 6.95
C VAL A 105 12.08 -4.71 7.51
N VAL A 106 13.16 -4.11 7.03
CA VAL A 106 14.52 -4.42 7.50
C VAL A 106 14.70 -4.06 8.97
N LEU A 107 14.30 -2.86 9.37
CA LEU A 107 14.37 -2.42 10.76
C LEU A 107 13.42 -3.22 11.66
N GLY A 108 12.27 -3.61 11.13
CA GLY A 108 11.25 -4.37 11.85
C GLY A 108 11.61 -5.84 12.09
N ARG A 109 12.55 -6.41 11.33
CA ARG A 109 12.97 -7.82 11.50
C ARG A 109 13.42 -8.18 12.92
N ARG A 110 13.87 -7.20 13.68
CA ARG A 110 14.32 -7.39 15.08
C ARG A 110 13.19 -7.31 16.10
N ARG A 111 11.95 -7.00 15.68
CA ARG A 111 10.79 -6.86 16.59
C ARG A 111 9.69 -7.83 16.19
N PRO A 112 9.30 -8.78 17.07
CA PRO A 112 8.27 -9.79 16.75
C PRO A 112 6.90 -9.20 16.40
N THR A 113 6.66 -7.95 16.77
CA THR A 113 5.39 -7.23 16.55
C THR A 113 5.34 -6.43 15.25
N TRP A 114 6.40 -6.47 14.45
CA TRP A 114 6.50 -5.69 13.20
C TRP A 114 6.23 -6.52 11.96
N ALA A 115 5.54 -5.86 11.08
CA ALA A 115 5.03 -6.27 9.81
C ALA A 115 5.96 -7.18 9.01
N SER A 116 5.47 -8.31 8.65
CA SER A 116 6.16 -9.17 7.71
C SER A 116 5.19 -10.00 6.88
N ASN A 117 3.88 -9.89 7.13
CA ASN A 117 2.94 -10.64 6.31
C ASN A 117 2.62 -9.88 4.99
N PRO A 118 2.22 -10.56 3.94
CA PRO A 118 1.86 -9.94 2.66
C PRO A 118 0.80 -8.86 2.77
N SER A 119 -0.22 -9.03 3.63
CA SER A 119 -1.26 -8.02 3.85
C SER A 119 -0.69 -6.73 4.42
N ASP A 120 0.30 -6.82 5.33
CA ASP A 120 0.96 -5.65 5.89
C ASP A 120 1.77 -4.90 4.83
N LEU A 121 2.51 -5.63 3.99
CA LEU A 121 3.30 -5.04 2.92
C LEU A 121 2.43 -4.36 1.86
N LEU A 122 1.32 -5.01 1.48
CA LEU A 122 0.32 -4.41 0.60
C LEU A 122 -0.19 -3.08 1.17
N VAL A 123 -0.62 -3.07 2.44
CA VAL A 123 -1.13 -1.85 3.11
C VAL A 123 -0.06 -0.77 3.18
N LEU A 124 1.16 -1.10 3.63
CA LEU A 124 2.25 -0.12 3.72
C LEU A 124 2.59 0.48 2.36
N GLY A 125 2.63 -0.35 1.30
CA GLY A 125 2.85 0.10 -0.07
C GLY A 125 1.76 1.03 -0.56
N CYS A 126 0.48 0.68 -0.38
CA CYS A 126 -0.64 1.53 -0.77
C CYS A 126 -0.60 2.88 -0.04
N PHE A 127 -0.30 2.88 1.25
CA PHE A 127 -0.22 4.11 2.04
C PHE A 127 1.00 4.98 1.66
N ALA A 128 2.16 4.38 1.40
CA ALA A 128 3.33 5.13 0.92
C ALA A 128 3.07 5.76 -0.45
N GLY A 129 2.51 4.99 -1.39
CA GLY A 129 2.16 5.47 -2.71
C GLY A 129 1.08 6.56 -2.69
N ALA A 130 0.06 6.42 -1.84
CA ALA A 130 -0.97 7.46 -1.66
C ALA A 130 -0.39 8.77 -1.09
N GLY A 131 0.53 8.65 -0.12
CA GLY A 131 1.22 9.82 0.41
C GLY A 131 1.99 10.59 -0.66
N PHE A 132 2.72 9.88 -1.51
CA PHE A 132 3.40 10.47 -2.66
C PHE A 132 2.42 11.08 -3.66
N ALA A 133 1.34 10.36 -4.04
CA ALA A 133 0.31 10.86 -4.93
C ALA A 133 -0.30 12.20 -4.47
N LEU A 134 -0.58 12.31 -3.17
CA LEU A 134 -1.12 13.53 -2.58
C LEU A 134 -0.14 14.70 -2.71
N ALA A 135 1.15 14.48 -2.44
CA ALA A 135 2.17 15.52 -2.60
C ALA A 135 2.37 15.94 -4.06
N GLU A 136 2.44 14.98 -4.96
CA GLU A 136 2.58 15.24 -6.39
C GLU A 136 1.37 16.00 -6.94
N ASN A 137 0.16 15.58 -6.62
CA ASN A 137 -1.06 16.25 -7.03
C ASN A 137 -1.10 17.71 -6.54
N ALA A 138 -0.67 17.98 -5.30
CA ALA A 138 -0.57 19.35 -4.80
C ALA A 138 0.43 20.21 -5.58
N LEU A 139 1.61 19.64 -5.87
CA LEU A 139 2.63 20.34 -6.66
C LEU A 139 2.16 20.62 -8.09
N LEU A 140 1.47 19.66 -8.72
CA LEU A 140 0.93 19.82 -10.06
C LEU A 140 -0.18 20.87 -10.10
N VAL A 141 -1.08 20.89 -9.10
CA VAL A 141 -2.15 21.89 -8.99
C VAL A 141 -1.59 23.30 -8.81
N GLN A 142 -0.55 23.45 -7.99
CA GLN A 142 0.09 24.75 -7.76
C GLN A 142 0.80 25.28 -9.01
N ASN A 143 1.36 24.39 -9.84
CA ASN A 143 2.14 24.78 -11.02
C ASN A 143 1.31 24.97 -12.28
N SER A 144 0.06 24.48 -12.34
CA SER A 144 -0.79 24.59 -13.53
C SER A 144 -2.29 24.49 -13.23
N ALA A 145 -2.98 25.61 -13.36
CA ALA A 145 -4.44 25.65 -13.26
C ALA A 145 -5.15 24.80 -14.34
N GLY A 146 -4.49 24.55 -15.47
CA GLY A 146 -4.98 23.64 -16.54
C GLY A 146 -4.95 22.18 -16.08
N VAL A 147 -3.81 21.75 -15.54
CA VAL A 147 -3.64 20.39 -14.99
C VAL A 147 -4.62 20.16 -13.85
N ALA A 148 -4.82 21.13 -12.95
CA ALA A 148 -5.81 21.04 -11.87
C ALA A 148 -7.23 20.77 -12.39
N ARG A 149 -7.64 21.50 -13.45
CA ARG A 149 -8.95 21.30 -14.08
C ARG A 149 -9.09 19.95 -14.79
N ASP A 150 -8.05 19.51 -15.47
CA ASP A 150 -8.06 18.23 -16.17
C ASP A 150 -8.01 17.07 -15.18
N MET A 151 -7.24 17.18 -14.11
CA MET A 151 -7.28 16.22 -12.99
C MET A 151 -8.67 16.18 -12.32
N ALA A 152 -9.29 17.33 -12.06
CA ALA A 152 -10.64 17.38 -11.50
C ALA A 152 -11.69 16.75 -12.42
N ARG A 153 -11.53 16.86 -13.73
CA ARG A 153 -12.39 16.21 -14.74
C ARG A 153 -12.10 14.71 -14.86
N GLN A 154 -10.84 14.33 -14.86
CA GLN A 154 -10.37 12.95 -15.02
C GLN A 154 -10.63 12.12 -13.77
N TYR A 155 -10.51 12.72 -12.59
CA TYR A 155 -10.70 12.11 -11.29
C TYR A 155 -11.97 12.58 -10.59
N GLY A 156 -12.95 13.09 -11.33
CA GLY A 156 -14.22 13.60 -10.81
C GLY A 156 -14.80 12.73 -9.68
N PRO A 157 -15.82 13.15 -8.95
CA PRO A 157 -16.34 12.46 -7.77
C PRO A 157 -16.91 11.09 -8.18
N HIS A 158 -16.05 10.14 -8.51
CA HIS A 158 -16.42 8.75 -8.65
C HIS A 158 -16.70 8.21 -7.25
N LEU A 159 -17.82 8.60 -6.70
CA LEU A 159 -18.43 8.01 -5.51
C LEU A 159 -18.99 6.62 -5.81
N GLY A 160 -18.30 5.86 -6.64
CA GLY A 160 -18.58 4.44 -6.81
C GLY A 160 -18.26 3.71 -5.51
N PRO A 161 -19.10 2.75 -5.09
CA PRO A 161 -18.92 2.04 -3.82
C PRO A 161 -17.63 1.23 -3.74
N VAL A 162 -16.92 1.01 -4.85
CA VAL A 162 -15.72 0.16 -4.86
C VAL A 162 -14.70 0.69 -5.86
N TYR A 163 -13.71 1.42 -5.38
CA TYR A 163 -12.58 1.88 -6.19
C TYR A 163 -11.72 0.73 -6.71
N LEU A 164 -11.74 -0.42 -6.04
CA LEU A 164 -11.06 -1.64 -6.45
C LEU A 164 -11.72 -2.35 -7.62
N VAL A 165 -12.93 -1.94 -8.04
CA VAL A 165 -13.56 -2.52 -9.22
C VAL A 165 -12.87 -2.02 -10.47
N PRO A 166 -12.31 -2.92 -11.30
CA PRO A 166 -11.74 -2.55 -12.59
C PRO A 166 -12.75 -1.80 -13.46
N GLY A 167 -12.32 -0.68 -14.02
CA GLY A 167 -13.18 0.24 -14.77
C GLY A 167 -13.62 1.49 -14.01
N ALA A 168 -13.56 1.49 -12.68
CA ALA A 168 -13.78 2.70 -11.87
C ALA A 168 -12.58 3.69 -11.91
N TRP A 169 -11.48 3.27 -12.51
CA TRP A 169 -10.21 3.99 -12.58
C TRP A 169 -10.10 5.00 -13.74
N GLY A 170 -11.20 5.24 -14.42
CA GLY A 170 -11.21 6.14 -15.57
C GLY A 170 -10.70 5.51 -16.86
N SER A 171 -10.55 6.31 -17.91
CA SER A 171 -10.28 5.85 -19.26
C SER A 171 -8.80 5.79 -19.63
N ALA A 172 -7.88 6.26 -18.80
CA ALA A 172 -6.55 6.53 -19.26
C ALA A 172 -5.44 6.17 -18.28
N GLY A 173 -4.53 5.38 -18.75
CA GLY A 173 -3.13 5.41 -18.39
C GLY A 173 -2.80 4.70 -17.09
N TYR A 174 -2.18 5.42 -16.19
CA TYR A 174 -1.58 4.90 -14.97
C TYR A 174 -2.62 4.61 -13.87
N VAL A 175 -2.45 3.48 -13.18
CA VAL A 175 -3.37 3.04 -12.13
C VAL A 175 -3.37 3.92 -10.87
N GLY A 176 -2.42 4.85 -10.78
CA GLY A 176 -2.17 5.70 -9.62
C GLY A 176 -1.13 5.10 -8.66
N HIS A 177 -0.43 6.01 -7.96
CA HIS A 177 0.73 5.65 -7.15
C HIS A 177 0.40 4.74 -5.98
N ALA A 178 -0.78 4.89 -5.37
CA ALA A 178 -1.22 4.04 -4.26
C ALA A 178 -1.33 2.57 -4.67
N ALA A 179 -2.05 2.31 -5.76
CA ALA A 179 -2.22 0.94 -6.25
C ALA A 179 -0.92 0.37 -6.84
N ALA A 180 -0.15 1.17 -7.57
CA ALA A 180 1.13 0.78 -8.14
C ALA A 180 2.13 0.36 -7.04
N THR A 181 2.39 1.22 -6.07
CA THR A 181 3.30 0.91 -4.95
C THR A 181 2.77 -0.23 -4.09
N GLY A 182 1.44 -0.31 -3.90
CA GLY A 182 0.77 -1.43 -3.25
C GLY A 182 0.99 -2.75 -3.98
N LEU A 183 0.89 -2.76 -5.32
CA LEU A 183 1.14 -3.93 -6.15
C LEU A 183 2.59 -4.42 -6.02
N VAL A 184 3.58 -3.51 -6.09
CA VAL A 184 5.00 -3.85 -5.90
C VAL A 184 5.24 -4.47 -4.53
N CYS A 185 4.79 -3.81 -3.47
CA CYS A 185 4.98 -4.29 -2.10
C CYS A 185 4.19 -5.57 -1.81
N GLY A 186 2.98 -5.69 -2.36
CA GLY A 186 2.16 -6.89 -2.29
C GLY A 186 2.79 -8.07 -3.01
N ALA A 187 3.31 -7.87 -4.23
CA ALA A 187 4.02 -8.89 -5.00
C ALA A 187 5.29 -9.35 -4.25
N PHE A 188 6.03 -8.42 -3.63
CA PHE A 188 7.15 -8.76 -2.76
C PHE A 188 6.72 -9.63 -1.57
N GLY A 189 5.64 -9.24 -0.88
CA GLY A 189 5.06 -10.01 0.21
C GLY A 189 4.60 -11.41 -0.23
N LEU A 190 3.95 -11.50 -1.38
CA LEU A 190 3.52 -12.77 -1.97
C LEU A 190 4.70 -13.66 -2.33
N GLY A 191 5.75 -13.12 -2.94
CA GLY A 191 6.99 -13.82 -3.23
C GLY A 191 7.62 -14.41 -1.97
N LEU A 192 7.80 -13.58 -0.93
CA LEU A 192 8.28 -14.05 0.38
C LEU A 192 7.40 -15.15 0.96
N ALA A 193 6.10 -15.01 0.82
CA ALA A 193 5.13 -15.98 1.30
C ALA A 193 5.23 -17.32 0.58
N LEU A 194 5.50 -17.31 -0.69
CA LEU A 194 5.62 -18.49 -1.54
C LEU A 194 7.05 -19.05 -1.58
N ARG A 195 8.02 -18.42 -0.90
CA ARG A 195 9.44 -18.79 -0.96
C ARG A 195 9.70 -20.28 -0.76
N SER A 196 8.98 -20.92 0.16
CA SER A 196 9.16 -22.36 0.41
C SER A 196 8.66 -23.26 -0.73
N ARG A 197 7.78 -22.74 -1.60
CA ARG A 197 7.27 -23.46 -2.77
C ARG A 197 8.06 -23.14 -4.03
N LEU A 198 8.49 -21.88 -4.19
CA LEU A 198 9.20 -21.38 -5.37
C LEU A 198 10.72 -21.54 -5.27
N GLY A 199 11.25 -21.90 -4.10
CA GLY A 199 12.71 -22.04 -3.91
C GLY A 199 13.43 -20.73 -4.21
N ALA A 200 14.48 -20.81 -5.01
CA ALA A 200 15.27 -19.65 -5.42
C ALA A 200 14.52 -18.66 -6.31
N SER A 201 13.44 -19.08 -6.97
CA SER A 201 12.68 -18.24 -7.94
C SER A 201 11.65 -17.31 -7.28
N TRP A 202 11.54 -17.27 -5.96
CA TRP A 202 10.57 -16.44 -5.25
C TRP A 202 10.67 -14.95 -5.61
N TRP A 203 11.87 -14.46 -5.91
CA TRP A 203 12.13 -13.07 -6.26
C TRP A 203 11.51 -12.67 -7.60
N LEU A 204 11.23 -13.64 -8.51
CA LEU A 204 10.59 -13.38 -9.80
C LEU A 204 9.18 -12.78 -9.62
N VAL A 205 8.46 -13.16 -8.56
CA VAL A 205 7.16 -12.55 -8.25
C VAL A 205 7.32 -11.07 -7.92
N SER A 206 8.34 -10.74 -7.13
CA SER A 206 8.65 -9.36 -6.74
C SER A 206 9.13 -8.53 -7.93
N ALA A 207 10.07 -9.08 -8.70
CA ALA A 207 10.62 -8.43 -9.89
C ALA A 207 9.54 -8.24 -10.97
N GLY A 208 8.64 -9.23 -11.13
CA GLY A 208 7.51 -9.15 -12.06
C GLY A 208 6.54 -8.02 -11.68
N GLY A 209 6.19 -7.90 -10.40
CA GLY A 209 5.35 -6.81 -9.92
C GLY A 209 6.00 -5.43 -10.12
N PHE A 210 7.27 -5.29 -9.78
CA PHE A 210 8.03 -4.05 -9.99
C PHE A 210 8.16 -3.72 -11.47
N GLY A 211 8.62 -4.68 -12.28
CA GLY A 211 8.80 -4.49 -13.72
C GLY A 211 7.51 -4.14 -14.45
N TRP A 212 6.37 -4.74 -14.04
CA TRP A 212 5.06 -4.39 -14.58
C TRP A 212 4.72 -2.94 -14.32
N VAL A 213 4.82 -2.48 -13.08
CA VAL A 213 4.48 -1.10 -12.68
C VAL A 213 5.40 -0.09 -13.37
N VAL A 214 6.71 -0.36 -13.41
CA VAL A 214 7.67 0.50 -14.13
C VAL A 214 7.33 0.57 -15.62
N ALA A 215 7.06 -0.57 -16.26
CA ALA A 215 6.70 -0.61 -17.68
C ALA A 215 5.42 0.18 -17.97
N GLU A 216 4.39 0.01 -17.15
CA GLU A 216 3.14 0.78 -17.28
C GLU A 216 3.38 2.28 -17.13
N HIS A 217 4.16 2.69 -16.14
CA HIS A 217 4.46 4.08 -15.88
C HIS A 217 5.27 4.70 -17.03
N ILE A 218 6.31 3.99 -17.53
CA ILE A 218 7.08 4.40 -18.71
C ILE A 218 6.17 4.61 -19.92
N LEU A 219 5.31 3.64 -20.22
CA LEU A 219 4.41 3.71 -21.37
C LEU A 219 3.38 4.84 -21.23
N THR A 220 2.92 5.12 -20.01
CA THR A 220 2.00 6.22 -19.74
C THR A 220 2.68 7.58 -19.97
N ASN A 221 3.86 7.78 -19.40
CA ASN A 221 4.61 9.03 -19.59
C ASN A 221 5.02 9.22 -21.06
N PHE A 222 5.39 8.13 -21.74
CA PHE A 222 5.69 8.15 -23.18
C PHE A 222 4.44 8.52 -24.00
N TYR A 223 3.27 7.98 -23.66
CA TYR A 223 2.00 8.36 -24.30
C TYR A 223 1.68 9.83 -24.10
N VAL A 224 1.77 10.34 -22.87
CA VAL A 224 1.50 11.75 -22.56
C VAL A 224 2.47 12.68 -23.29
N GLY A 225 3.76 12.31 -23.36
CA GLY A 225 4.79 13.13 -23.98
C GLY A 225 4.84 13.07 -25.51
N SER A 226 4.42 11.97 -26.13
CA SER A 226 4.57 11.73 -27.57
C SER A 226 3.27 11.49 -28.33
N GLY A 227 2.14 11.30 -27.63
CA GLY A 227 0.88 10.85 -28.22
C GLY A 227 0.93 9.41 -28.77
N SER A 228 1.97 8.66 -28.48
CA SER A 228 2.18 7.30 -28.96
C SER A 228 1.15 6.32 -28.39
N ARG A 229 0.65 5.41 -29.23
CA ARG A 229 -0.25 4.34 -28.80
C ARG A 229 0.45 3.18 -28.09
N ALA A 230 1.74 3.28 -27.78
CA ALA A 230 2.50 2.23 -27.09
C ALA A 230 1.89 1.86 -25.73
N ALA A 231 1.28 2.79 -25.01
CA ALA A 231 0.55 2.53 -23.77
C ALA A 231 -0.59 1.50 -23.92
N LEU A 232 -1.13 1.34 -25.13
CA LEU A 232 -2.16 0.34 -25.43
C LEU A 232 -1.64 -1.09 -25.30
N MET A 233 -0.31 -1.32 -25.40
CA MET A 233 0.30 -2.65 -25.28
C MET A 233 0.04 -3.28 -23.92
N LEU A 234 -0.08 -2.50 -22.86
CA LEU A 234 -0.46 -2.97 -21.52
C LEU A 234 -1.93 -2.67 -21.18
N GLY A 235 -2.78 -2.56 -22.21
CA GLY A 235 -4.20 -2.29 -22.02
C GLY A 235 -4.53 -0.88 -21.54
N ASN A 236 -3.60 0.09 -21.71
CA ASN A 236 -3.76 1.48 -21.30
C ASN A 236 -4.13 1.61 -19.80
N GLY A 237 -3.42 0.90 -18.94
CA GLY A 237 -3.68 0.90 -17.49
C GLY A 237 -4.87 0.02 -17.05
N ARG A 238 -5.63 -0.56 -17.98
CA ARG A 238 -6.83 -1.37 -17.67
C ARG A 238 -6.51 -2.73 -17.07
N LEU A 239 -5.32 -3.28 -17.32
CA LEU A 239 -4.92 -4.58 -16.79
C LEU A 239 -4.41 -4.48 -15.36
N THR A 240 -3.78 -3.39 -14.98
CA THR A 240 -3.16 -3.23 -13.66
C THR A 240 -4.16 -3.26 -12.50
N PRO A 241 -5.37 -2.68 -12.58
CA PRO A 241 -6.39 -2.86 -11.55
C PRO A 241 -6.75 -4.33 -11.33
N TRP A 242 -6.87 -5.13 -12.41
CA TRP A 242 -7.15 -6.56 -12.30
C TRP A 242 -5.99 -7.32 -11.67
N LEU A 243 -4.75 -6.99 -12.05
CA LEU A 243 -3.55 -7.57 -11.46
C LEU A 243 -3.45 -7.21 -9.97
N PHE A 244 -3.73 -5.97 -9.61
CA PHE A 244 -3.79 -5.52 -8.22
C PHE A 244 -4.81 -6.31 -7.41
N VAL A 245 -6.04 -6.44 -7.92
CA VAL A 245 -7.12 -7.21 -7.28
C VAL A 245 -6.72 -8.67 -7.13
N ALA A 246 -6.16 -9.29 -8.16
CA ALA A 246 -5.70 -10.68 -8.11
C ALA A 246 -4.62 -10.89 -7.05
N VAL A 247 -3.63 -9.98 -6.96
CA VAL A 247 -2.59 -10.01 -5.94
C VAL A 247 -3.19 -9.80 -4.55
N ALA A 248 -4.06 -8.83 -4.37
CA ALA A 248 -4.71 -8.55 -3.08
C ALA A 248 -5.55 -9.73 -2.58
N ILE A 249 -6.37 -10.35 -3.45
CA ILE A 249 -7.14 -11.55 -3.12
C ILE A 249 -6.20 -12.70 -2.74
N SER A 250 -5.15 -12.94 -3.52
CA SER A 250 -4.17 -14.00 -3.24
C SER A 250 -3.50 -13.81 -1.89
N ILE A 251 -3.14 -12.57 -1.55
CA ILE A 251 -2.54 -12.20 -0.27
C ILE A 251 -3.50 -12.47 0.87
N VAL A 252 -4.74 -11.96 0.79
CA VAL A 252 -5.75 -12.11 1.85
C VAL A 252 -6.11 -13.58 2.05
N ALA A 253 -6.27 -14.35 0.96
CA ALA A 253 -6.55 -15.78 1.02
C ALA A 253 -5.39 -16.54 1.70
N LEU A 254 -4.15 -16.28 1.30
CA LEU A 254 -2.97 -16.91 1.84
C LEU A 254 -2.78 -16.62 3.34
N ASP A 255 -2.92 -15.35 3.74
CA ASP A 255 -2.80 -14.94 5.14
C ASP A 255 -3.96 -15.49 5.98
N SER A 256 -5.18 -15.55 5.42
CA SER A 256 -6.35 -16.16 6.07
C SER A 256 -6.15 -17.67 6.31
N MET A 257 -5.61 -18.38 5.32
CA MET A 257 -5.29 -19.81 5.47
C MET A 257 -4.25 -20.04 6.57
N ARG A 258 -3.23 -19.17 6.62
CA ARG A 258 -2.17 -19.25 7.65
C ARG A 258 -2.69 -18.91 9.04
N LEU A 259 -3.50 -17.87 9.14
CA LEU A 259 -4.16 -17.53 10.41
C LEU A 259 -4.99 -18.70 10.93
N ARG A 260 -5.81 -19.31 10.08
CA ARG A 260 -6.60 -20.50 10.45
C ARG A 260 -5.70 -21.64 10.91
N ALA A 261 -4.65 -21.98 10.17
CA ALA A 261 -3.71 -23.03 10.54
C ALA A 261 -3.01 -22.77 11.89
N THR A 262 -2.65 -21.50 12.15
CA THR A 262 -2.04 -21.11 13.43
C THR A 262 -3.02 -21.21 14.59
N LEU A 263 -4.26 -20.76 14.41
CA LEU A 263 -5.31 -20.87 15.41
C LEU A 263 -5.68 -22.35 15.70
N THR A 264 -5.60 -23.21 14.70
CA THR A 264 -5.82 -24.66 14.88
C THR A 264 -4.72 -25.30 15.72
N ARG A 265 -3.47 -24.91 15.49
CA ARG A 265 -2.29 -25.47 16.18
C ARG A 265 -2.08 -24.89 17.58
N SER A 266 -2.50 -23.65 17.86
CA SER A 266 -2.32 -22.97 19.14
C SER A 266 -3.64 -22.84 19.91
N ALA A 267 -3.83 -23.71 20.91
CA ALA A 267 -5.00 -23.66 21.79
C ALA A 267 -5.10 -22.32 22.54
N THR A 268 -3.98 -21.76 22.96
CA THR A 268 -3.93 -20.46 23.65
C THR A 268 -4.41 -19.31 22.76
N LEU A 269 -3.91 -19.21 21.52
CA LEU A 269 -4.35 -18.19 20.58
C LEU A 269 -5.81 -18.37 20.20
N ARG A 270 -6.24 -19.60 19.94
CA ARG A 270 -7.64 -19.94 19.66
C ARG A 270 -8.56 -19.51 20.81
N ARG A 271 -8.19 -19.81 22.06
CA ARG A 271 -8.95 -19.41 23.24
C ARG A 271 -9.07 -17.88 23.36
N ARG A 272 -7.96 -17.14 23.19
CA ARG A 272 -7.93 -15.67 23.26
C ARG A 272 -8.83 -15.04 22.21
N VAL A 273 -8.74 -15.46 20.95
CA VAL A 273 -9.59 -14.98 19.85
C VAL A 273 -11.05 -15.36 20.09
N GLY A 274 -11.32 -16.58 20.58
CA GLY A 274 -12.66 -17.05 20.92
C GLY A 274 -13.32 -16.23 22.04
N LEU A 275 -12.57 -15.91 23.10
CA LEU A 275 -13.07 -15.05 24.19
C LEU A 275 -13.37 -13.63 23.71
N ALA A 276 -12.48 -13.04 22.91
CA ALA A 276 -12.69 -11.71 22.36
C ALA A 276 -13.91 -11.66 21.40
N ARG A 277 -14.10 -12.71 20.58
CA ARG A 277 -15.30 -12.85 19.72
C ARG A 277 -16.57 -13.01 20.56
N ALA A 278 -16.56 -13.84 21.59
CA ALA A 278 -17.70 -14.03 22.48
C ALA A 278 -18.07 -12.74 23.21
N ALA A 279 -17.08 -11.95 23.65
CA ALA A 279 -17.32 -10.63 24.24
C ALA A 279 -18.01 -9.68 23.26
N LEU A 280 -17.59 -9.66 21.99
CA LEU A 280 -18.22 -8.83 20.94
C LEU A 280 -19.68 -9.23 20.69
N VAL A 281 -19.97 -10.53 20.66
CA VAL A 281 -21.34 -11.05 20.44
C VAL A 281 -22.26 -10.79 21.64
N ARG A 282 -21.72 -10.91 22.88
CA ARG A 282 -22.50 -10.72 24.12
C ARG A 282 -22.80 -9.26 24.45
N THR A 283 -22.10 -8.30 23.83
CA THR A 283 -22.41 -6.89 24.02
C THR A 283 -23.71 -6.53 23.30
N THR A 284 -24.84 -6.69 24.01
CA THR A 284 -26.17 -6.28 23.57
C THR A 284 -26.29 -4.75 23.54
N PRO A 285 -27.05 -4.16 22.59
CA PRO A 285 -27.33 -2.72 22.62
C PRO A 285 -28.06 -2.34 23.93
N PRO A 286 -27.73 -1.21 24.58
CA PRO A 286 -27.50 0.06 23.88
C PRO A 286 -26.18 0.76 24.16
N VAL A 287 -25.08 0.07 24.50
CA VAL A 287 -23.84 0.78 24.86
C VAL A 287 -22.81 0.73 23.71
N PRO A 288 -22.77 1.76 22.80
CA PRO A 288 -21.86 1.79 21.65
C PRO A 288 -20.37 1.64 22.03
N ARG A 289 -19.99 2.21 23.18
CA ARG A 289 -18.58 2.16 23.67
C ARG A 289 -18.11 0.75 24.02
N SER A 290 -18.96 -0.11 24.60
CA SER A 290 -18.58 -1.49 24.95
C SER A 290 -18.40 -2.38 23.71
N ARG A 291 -19.23 -2.19 22.68
CA ARG A 291 -19.08 -2.88 21.39
C ARG A 291 -17.81 -2.47 20.67
N LEU A 292 -17.50 -1.17 20.65
CA LEU A 292 -16.26 -0.68 20.04
C LEU A 292 -15.05 -1.25 20.77
N ALA A 293 -15.03 -1.26 22.10
CA ALA A 293 -13.96 -1.84 22.89
C ALA A 293 -13.80 -3.36 22.64
N ALA A 294 -14.90 -4.11 22.55
CA ALA A 294 -14.87 -5.53 22.23
C ALA A 294 -14.36 -5.79 20.81
N ALA A 295 -14.76 -4.99 19.84
CA ALA A 295 -14.25 -5.08 18.47
C ALA A 295 -12.75 -4.76 18.41
N GLN A 296 -12.29 -3.72 19.09
CA GLN A 296 -10.88 -3.36 19.21
C GLN A 296 -10.07 -4.51 19.84
N THR A 297 -10.59 -5.16 20.88
CA THR A 297 -9.96 -6.32 21.53
C THR A 297 -9.84 -7.48 20.55
N LEU A 298 -10.91 -7.80 19.82
CA LEU A 298 -10.88 -8.87 18.81
C LEU A 298 -9.83 -8.60 17.73
N LEU A 299 -9.81 -7.39 17.20
CA LEU A 299 -8.81 -6.98 16.19
C LEU A 299 -7.38 -7.05 16.73
N ALA A 300 -7.16 -6.66 17.98
CA ALA A 300 -5.85 -6.78 18.62
C ALA A 300 -5.41 -8.27 18.74
N GLN A 301 -6.30 -9.17 19.14
CA GLN A 301 -5.98 -10.60 19.21
C GLN A 301 -5.72 -11.21 17.82
N LEU A 302 -6.48 -10.83 16.80
CA LEU A 302 -6.23 -11.26 15.42
C LEU A 302 -4.88 -10.79 14.90
N ARG A 303 -4.49 -9.53 15.19
CA ARG A 303 -3.17 -9.00 14.83
C ARG A 303 -2.04 -9.78 15.50
N ILE A 304 -2.16 -10.09 16.79
CA ILE A 304 -1.19 -10.89 17.52
C ILE A 304 -1.08 -12.29 16.88
N ALA A 305 -2.20 -12.93 16.57
CA ALA A 305 -2.21 -14.24 15.95
C ALA A 305 -1.54 -14.24 14.56
N ASN A 306 -1.81 -13.21 13.72
CA ASN A 306 -1.18 -13.04 12.41
C ASN A 306 0.33 -12.79 12.54
N ALA A 307 0.75 -11.89 13.42
CA ALA A 307 2.17 -11.64 13.68
C ALA A 307 2.90 -12.90 14.15
N THR A 308 2.28 -13.67 15.05
CA THR A 308 2.82 -14.95 15.55
C THR A 308 2.94 -15.98 14.42
N ALA A 309 1.92 -16.10 13.56
CA ALA A 309 1.93 -17.02 12.43
C ALA A 309 3.12 -16.77 11.48
N TRP A 310 3.43 -15.50 11.26
CA TRP A 310 4.55 -15.12 10.41
C TRP A 310 5.89 -15.25 11.11
N PHE A 311 5.99 -14.88 12.37
CA PHE A 311 7.21 -15.02 13.15
C PHE A 311 7.68 -16.49 13.21
N ILE A 312 6.78 -17.42 13.49
CA ILE A 312 7.04 -18.87 13.50
C ILE A 312 7.55 -19.35 12.14
N ARG A 313 6.97 -18.86 11.05
CA ARG A 313 7.39 -19.26 9.70
C ARG A 313 8.77 -18.73 9.32
N LEU A 314 9.07 -17.48 9.68
CA LEU A 314 10.38 -16.88 9.38
C LEU A 314 11.50 -17.46 10.27
N ASN A 315 11.13 -18.08 11.40
CA ASN A 315 12.05 -18.65 12.37
C ASN A 315 11.66 -20.11 12.72
N PRO A 316 11.75 -21.05 11.77
CA PRO A 316 11.28 -22.43 11.99
C PRO A 316 11.99 -23.13 13.15
N ARG A 317 13.27 -22.80 13.44
CA ARG A 317 14.01 -23.35 14.60
C ARG A 317 13.44 -22.93 15.96
N LEU A 318 12.75 -21.77 16.02
CA LEU A 318 12.07 -21.35 17.24
C LEU A 318 10.69 -22.00 17.40
N ALA A 319 10.06 -22.42 16.30
CA ALA A 319 8.80 -23.14 16.34
C ALA A 319 8.93 -24.51 17.03
N GLU A 320 10.04 -25.22 16.79
CA GLU A 320 10.31 -26.52 17.39
C GLU A 320 10.47 -26.45 18.93
N ARG A 321 11.01 -25.33 19.45
CA ARG A 321 11.18 -25.10 20.89
C ARG A 321 9.90 -24.68 21.62
N THR A 322 8.85 -24.26 20.91
CA THR A 322 7.57 -23.85 21.51
C THR A 322 6.53 -24.96 21.50
N THR A 323 6.82 -26.10 20.87
CA THR A 323 5.95 -27.29 20.80
C THR A 323 6.45 -28.44 21.65
N SER A 324 7.66 -28.37 22.18
CA SER A 324 8.20 -29.23 23.24
C SER A 324 7.91 -28.63 24.63
#